data_ad22635824e5f03fac8b44bac704bf4d
#
_entry.id   ad22635824e5f03fac8b44bac704bf4d
#
_cell.length_a   1.000
_cell.length_b   1.000
_cell.length_c   1.000
_cell.angle_alpha   90.00
_cell.angle_beta   90.00
_cell.angle_gamma   90.00
#
_symmetry.space_group_name_H-M   'P 1'
#
loop_
_entity.id
_entity.type
_entity.pdbx_description
1 polymer ?
#
loop_
_entity_poly.entity_id
_entity_poly.type
_entity_poly.pdbx_seq_one_letter_code
_entity_poly.pdbx_strand_id
1 'polypeptide(L)'
;MIRCKKCVYTLLVPYKKCKTGWRELDGTRIEWLIDCGLIARVYRVEKPAIPLKAYLEENAYKLFFLDIGLLGASSELDARTLLEGNRVFIEFKGALTEQYVCQQLLSDSSCEPYYYTSESGRYEIAFMIQQSGSVIPVEVKAERNVHAKSLRAYYSKYHPEKTIRLSMNDYRQDEWVENIPLFAVHAFF
;
A
#
# COMPACT_ATOMS: atom_id res chain seq x y z
N MET A 1 -13.22 6.82 -11.23
CA MET A 1 -13.43 5.88 -10.12
C MET A 1 -13.74 4.55 -10.74
N ILE A 2 -12.67 3.78 -11.03
CA ILE A 2 -12.83 2.38 -11.42
C ILE A 2 -13.14 1.65 -10.13
N ARG A 3 -14.42 1.47 -9.84
CA ARG A 3 -14.87 0.61 -8.76
C ARG A 3 -14.78 -0.83 -9.23
N CYS A 4 -13.62 -1.43 -9.13
CA CYS A 4 -13.63 -2.83 -8.75
C CYS A 4 -14.23 -2.86 -7.34
N LYS A 5 -15.31 -3.62 -7.11
CA LYS A 5 -16.02 -3.65 -5.81
C LYS A 5 -15.15 -4.09 -4.63
N LYS A 6 -13.85 -4.33 -4.83
CA LYS A 6 -12.86 -4.82 -3.87
C LYS A 6 -11.53 -4.04 -3.86
N CYS A 7 -11.28 -3.12 -4.79
CA CYS A 7 -10.07 -2.30 -4.78
C CYS A 7 -10.41 -0.92 -4.22
N VAL A 8 -10.24 -0.77 -2.93
CA VAL A 8 -10.32 0.50 -2.23
C VAL A 8 -8.93 1.13 -2.28
N TYR A 9 -8.83 2.27 -2.97
CA TYR A 9 -7.72 3.22 -2.91
C TYR A 9 -6.36 2.80 -3.49
N THR A 10 -6.15 2.96 -4.79
CA THR A 10 -4.78 3.24 -5.23
C THR A 10 -4.68 3.93 -6.60
N LEU A 11 -5.73 4.06 -7.35
CA LEU A 11 -5.76 5.01 -8.46
C LEU A 11 -6.84 6.04 -8.16
N LEU A 12 -6.55 7.01 -7.30
CA LEU A 12 -7.29 8.25 -7.18
C LEU A 12 -6.98 9.12 -8.41
N VAL A 13 -7.35 8.64 -9.58
CA VAL A 13 -7.66 9.55 -10.67
C VAL A 13 -9.01 10.16 -10.31
N PRO A 14 -9.11 11.47 -10.02
CA PRO A 14 -10.39 12.11 -9.82
C PRO A 14 -11.15 12.04 -11.14
N TYR A 15 -12.01 11.05 -11.25
CA TYR A 15 -12.87 10.87 -12.42
C TYR A 15 -13.94 11.95 -12.40
N LYS A 16 -13.69 13.06 -13.09
CA LYS A 16 -14.78 13.91 -13.58
C LYS A 16 -15.61 13.05 -14.52
N LYS A 17 -16.89 12.84 -14.16
CA LYS A 17 -17.93 12.19 -14.96
C LYS A 17 -17.82 12.58 -16.43
N CYS A 18 -17.07 11.84 -17.22
CA CYS A 18 -17.16 11.93 -18.67
C CYS A 18 -18.43 11.19 -19.08
N LYS A 19 -19.41 11.89 -19.66
CA LYS A 19 -20.69 11.35 -20.10
C LYS A 19 -20.60 10.40 -21.31
N THR A 20 -19.42 10.11 -21.79
CA THR A 20 -19.19 9.17 -22.89
C THR A 20 -18.51 7.93 -22.37
N GLY A 21 -19.28 6.85 -22.32
CA GLY A 21 -18.95 5.50 -21.88
C GLY A 21 -17.47 5.10 -21.96
N TRP A 22 -16.78 5.18 -20.85
CA TRP A 22 -15.58 4.39 -20.65
C TRP A 22 -16.04 2.95 -20.44
N ARG A 23 -16.02 2.20 -21.54
CA ARG A 23 -15.97 0.74 -21.45
C ARG A 23 -14.78 0.38 -20.58
N GLU A 24 -14.93 -0.63 -19.74
CA GLU A 24 -13.92 -1.26 -18.93
C GLU A 24 -12.53 -1.03 -19.53
N LEU A 25 -11.58 -0.50 -18.74
CA LEU A 25 -10.18 -0.66 -19.06
C LEU A 25 -9.99 -2.17 -19.16
N ASP A 26 -10.01 -2.68 -20.38
CA ASP A 26 -9.71 -4.09 -20.61
C ASP A 26 -8.33 -4.37 -20.00
N GLY A 27 -8.16 -5.56 -19.46
CA GLY A 27 -6.92 -5.94 -18.79
C GLY A 27 -5.68 -5.59 -19.61
N THR A 28 -5.77 -5.55 -20.93
CA THR A 28 -4.74 -5.22 -21.89
C THR A 28 -4.10 -3.85 -21.66
N ARG A 29 -4.87 -2.82 -21.29
CA ARG A 29 -4.34 -1.46 -21.06
C ARG A 29 -3.59 -1.36 -19.73
N ILE A 30 -4.05 -2.07 -18.71
CA ILE A 30 -3.34 -2.15 -17.42
C ILE A 30 -2.02 -2.90 -17.62
N GLU A 31 -2.03 -4.03 -18.35
CA GLU A 31 -0.82 -4.78 -18.65
C GLU A 31 0.19 -3.91 -19.41
N TRP A 32 -0.25 -3.15 -20.41
CA TRP A 32 0.64 -2.24 -21.12
C TRP A 32 1.28 -1.19 -20.22
N LEU A 33 0.53 -0.62 -19.25
CA LEU A 33 1.07 0.35 -18.28
C LEU A 33 2.07 -0.32 -17.31
N ILE A 34 1.87 -1.59 -16.98
CA ILE A 34 2.80 -2.38 -16.16
C ILE A 34 4.05 -2.69 -16.97
N ASP A 35 3.90 -3.16 -18.21
CA ASP A 35 5.00 -3.55 -19.09
C ASP A 35 5.93 -2.38 -19.41
N CYS A 36 5.38 -1.16 -19.56
CA CYS A 36 6.20 0.05 -19.72
C CYS A 36 6.72 0.64 -18.40
N GLY A 37 6.44 0.01 -17.26
CA GLY A 37 6.96 0.41 -15.96
C GLY A 37 6.32 1.66 -15.35
N LEU A 38 5.18 2.14 -15.86
CA LEU A 38 4.50 3.33 -15.31
C LEU A 38 3.70 3.04 -14.05
N ILE A 39 3.24 1.79 -13.89
CA ILE A 39 2.53 1.32 -12.71
C ILE A 39 3.05 -0.03 -12.27
N ALA A 40 2.94 -0.29 -10.99
CA ALA A 40 3.22 -1.58 -10.37
C ALA A 40 1.93 -2.20 -9.84
N ARG A 41 1.86 -3.54 -9.85
CA ARG A 41 0.74 -4.30 -9.30
C ARG A 41 1.17 -5.00 -8.03
N VAL A 42 0.41 -4.79 -6.95
CA VAL A 42 0.57 -5.46 -5.66
C VAL A 42 -0.65 -6.35 -5.44
N TYR A 43 -0.45 -7.64 -5.43
CA TYR A 43 -1.55 -8.62 -5.31
C TYR A 43 -1.97 -8.84 -3.87
N ARG A 44 -3.24 -9.21 -3.69
CA ARG A 44 -3.75 -9.72 -2.43
C ARG A 44 -3.29 -11.17 -2.24
N VAL A 45 -3.01 -11.53 -0.97
CA VAL A 45 -2.88 -12.93 -0.58
C VAL A 45 -4.09 -13.37 0.25
N GLU A 46 -4.59 -14.56 -0.04
CA GLU A 46 -5.71 -15.16 0.70
C GLU A 46 -5.30 -15.56 2.11
N LYS A 47 -4.06 -16.04 2.25
CA LYS A 47 -3.49 -16.49 3.52
C LYS A 47 -2.09 -15.92 3.73
N PRO A 48 -1.77 -15.48 4.95
CA PRO A 48 -0.42 -15.03 5.28
C PRO A 48 0.50 -16.23 5.60
N ALA A 49 0.73 -17.09 4.60
CA ALA A 49 1.55 -18.28 4.74
C ALA A 49 2.64 -18.33 3.66
N ILE A 50 3.71 -19.08 3.91
CA ILE A 50 4.86 -19.21 3.01
C ILE A 50 4.65 -20.38 2.05
N PRO A 51 4.95 -20.21 0.77
CA PRO A 51 5.34 -18.97 0.09
C PRO A 51 4.12 -18.09 -0.19
N LEU A 52 4.22 -16.77 0.04
CA LEU A 52 3.11 -15.83 -0.19
C LEU A 52 2.57 -15.91 -1.62
N LYS A 53 3.44 -16.11 -2.59
CA LYS A 53 3.09 -16.25 -4.02
C LYS A 53 2.13 -17.39 -4.30
N ALA A 54 2.16 -18.47 -3.51
CA ALA A 54 1.26 -19.61 -3.70
C ALA A 54 -0.19 -19.31 -3.26
N TYR A 55 -0.39 -18.26 -2.50
CA TYR A 55 -1.71 -17.82 -2.00
C TYR A 55 -2.17 -16.51 -2.66
N LEU A 56 -1.58 -16.18 -3.79
CA LEU A 56 -1.91 -14.99 -4.56
C LEU A 56 -3.34 -15.11 -5.15
N GLU A 57 -4.11 -14.05 -5.03
CA GLU A 57 -5.42 -13.91 -5.65
C GLU A 57 -5.30 -13.02 -6.89
N GLU A 58 -5.31 -13.60 -8.08
CA GLU A 58 -5.07 -12.92 -9.36
C GLU A 58 -6.06 -11.79 -9.65
N ASN A 59 -7.31 -11.93 -9.18
CA ASN A 59 -8.38 -10.95 -9.42
C ASN A 59 -8.45 -9.84 -8.35
N ALA A 60 -7.54 -9.83 -7.38
CA ALA A 60 -7.52 -8.85 -6.31
C ALA A 60 -6.12 -8.22 -6.19
N TYR A 61 -6.00 -6.99 -6.65
CA TYR A 61 -4.73 -6.26 -6.62
C TYR A 61 -4.95 -4.77 -6.40
N LYS A 62 -3.90 -4.11 -5.92
CA LYS A 62 -3.74 -2.65 -5.89
C LYS A 62 -2.79 -2.24 -7.02
N LEU A 63 -3.02 -1.04 -7.57
CA LEU A 63 -2.12 -0.44 -8.56
C LEU A 63 -1.45 0.77 -7.94
N PHE A 64 -0.14 0.83 -8.07
CA PHE A 64 0.71 1.93 -7.63
C PHE A 64 1.40 2.56 -8.84
N PHE A 65 1.59 3.87 -8.84
CA PHE A 65 2.44 4.53 -9.83
C PHE A 65 3.91 4.16 -9.62
N LEU A 66 4.73 4.37 -10.66
CA LEU A 66 6.18 4.22 -10.58
C LEU A 66 6.77 5.09 -9.46
N ASP A 67 6.27 6.31 -9.32
CA ASP A 67 6.72 7.23 -8.28
C ASP A 67 5.59 8.12 -7.73
N ILE A 68 5.85 8.70 -6.56
CA ILE A 68 4.92 9.57 -5.85
C ILE A 68 4.62 10.88 -6.62
N GLY A 69 5.55 11.38 -7.43
CA GLY A 69 5.36 12.57 -8.25
C GLY A 69 4.31 12.36 -9.34
N LEU A 70 4.29 11.16 -9.97
CA LEU A 70 3.27 10.79 -10.94
C LEU A 70 1.87 10.74 -10.28
N LEU A 71 1.78 10.19 -9.07
CA LEU A 71 0.52 10.20 -8.31
C LEU A 71 0.06 11.63 -8.01
N GLY A 72 0.95 12.48 -7.54
CA GLY A 72 0.68 13.90 -7.26
C GLY A 72 0.22 14.65 -8.50
N ALA A 73 0.93 14.52 -9.60
CA ALA A 73 0.61 15.16 -10.87
C ALA A 73 -0.74 14.69 -11.45
N SER A 74 -1.01 13.38 -11.42
CA SER A 74 -2.27 12.80 -11.90
C SER A 74 -3.48 13.21 -11.05
N SER A 75 -3.23 13.61 -9.79
CA SER A 75 -4.24 14.07 -8.85
C SER A 75 -4.41 15.60 -8.85
N GLU A 76 -3.72 16.32 -9.75
CA GLU A 76 -3.71 17.79 -9.80
C GLU A 76 -3.32 18.42 -8.45
N LEU A 77 -2.44 17.74 -7.70
CA LEU A 77 -2.03 18.15 -6.36
C LEU A 77 -1.01 19.29 -6.47
N ASP A 78 -1.35 20.46 -5.98
CA ASP A 78 -0.42 21.59 -5.95
C ASP A 78 0.56 21.50 -4.77
N ALA A 79 1.76 22.07 -4.96
CA ALA A 79 2.82 22.04 -3.96
C ALA A 79 2.44 22.79 -2.65
N ARG A 80 1.56 23.79 -2.73
CA ARG A 80 1.10 24.54 -1.56
C ARG A 80 0.26 23.68 -0.65
N THR A 81 -0.66 22.90 -1.21
CA THR A 81 -1.49 21.92 -0.46
C THR A 81 -0.63 20.89 0.28
N LEU A 82 0.46 20.43 -0.35
CA LEU A 82 1.42 19.53 0.27
C LEU A 82 2.14 20.16 1.47
N LEU A 83 2.52 21.41 1.36
CA LEU A 83 3.30 22.11 2.39
C LEU A 83 2.45 22.63 3.56
N GLU A 84 1.24 23.11 3.27
CA GLU A 84 0.36 23.71 4.27
C GLU A 84 -0.46 22.71 5.10
N GLY A 85 -0.56 21.47 4.67
CA GLY A 85 -1.15 20.37 5.45
C GLY A 85 -2.63 20.55 5.81
N ASN A 86 -3.46 20.93 4.84
CA ASN A 86 -4.90 21.16 5.03
C ASN A 86 -5.63 19.89 5.53
N ARG A 87 -6.68 20.05 6.37
CA ARG A 87 -7.51 18.95 6.88
C ARG A 87 -8.16 18.12 5.77
N VAL A 88 -8.48 18.72 4.63
CA VAL A 88 -9.03 18.03 3.44
C VAL A 88 -8.01 17.09 2.79
N PHE A 89 -6.73 17.30 3.05
CA PHE A 89 -5.62 16.51 2.52
C PHE A 89 -5.35 15.20 3.28
N ILE A 90 -5.97 15.00 4.45
CA ILE A 90 -5.63 13.86 5.35
C ILE A 90 -5.83 12.50 4.67
N GLU A 91 -6.94 12.29 3.95
CA GLU A 91 -7.20 11.01 3.28
C GLU A 91 -6.20 10.76 2.14
N PHE A 92 -5.91 11.79 1.36
CA PHE A 92 -4.95 11.67 0.26
C PHE A 92 -3.51 11.49 0.75
N LYS A 93 -3.18 12.07 1.91
CA LYS A 93 -1.89 11.86 2.58
C LYS A 93 -1.63 10.40 2.89
N GLY A 94 -2.65 9.64 3.30
CA GLY A 94 -2.55 8.19 3.48
C GLY A 94 -2.16 7.48 2.19
N ALA A 95 -2.84 7.78 1.09
CA ALA A 95 -2.55 7.20 -0.22
C ALA A 95 -1.14 7.55 -0.73
N LEU A 96 -0.71 8.81 -0.55
CA LEU A 96 0.66 9.23 -0.89
C LEU A 96 1.71 8.48 -0.06
N THR A 97 1.43 8.24 1.21
CA THR A 97 2.36 7.53 2.09
C THR A 97 2.47 6.05 1.71
N GLU A 98 1.34 5.39 1.41
CA GLU A 98 1.37 4.01 0.88
C GLU A 98 2.10 3.95 -0.46
N GLN A 99 1.86 4.91 -1.37
CA GLN A 99 2.57 5.03 -2.64
C GLN A 99 4.08 5.16 -2.44
N TYR A 100 4.51 6.03 -1.52
CA TYR A 100 5.92 6.20 -1.19
C TYR A 100 6.55 4.89 -0.69
N VAL A 101 5.88 4.22 0.25
CA VAL A 101 6.38 2.94 0.79
C VAL A 101 6.46 1.88 -0.30
N CYS A 102 5.44 1.76 -1.15
CA CYS A 102 5.46 0.82 -2.27
C CYS A 102 6.64 1.09 -3.22
N GLN A 103 6.88 2.34 -3.57
CA GLN A 103 8.01 2.78 -4.38
C GLN A 103 9.35 2.36 -3.76
N GLN A 104 9.53 2.60 -2.45
CA GLN A 104 10.78 2.21 -1.76
C GLN A 104 10.96 0.69 -1.74
N LEU A 105 9.92 -0.07 -1.43
CA LEU A 105 9.98 -1.53 -1.43
C LEU A 105 10.33 -2.12 -2.79
N LEU A 106 9.82 -1.53 -3.88
CA LEU A 106 10.07 -2.01 -5.25
C LEU A 106 11.43 -1.56 -5.80
N SER A 107 11.94 -0.38 -5.39
CA SER A 107 13.18 0.17 -5.93
C SER A 107 14.45 -0.40 -5.28
N ASP A 108 14.42 -0.61 -3.98
CA ASP A 108 15.61 -0.90 -3.17
C ASP A 108 15.61 -2.31 -2.57
N SER A 109 14.49 -3.02 -2.59
CA SER A 109 14.41 -4.35 -2.01
C SER A 109 14.28 -5.45 -3.06
N SER A 110 14.83 -6.62 -2.76
CA SER A 110 14.58 -7.84 -3.51
C SER A 110 13.21 -8.48 -3.16
N CYS A 111 12.42 -7.79 -2.35
CA CYS A 111 11.16 -8.30 -1.82
C CYS A 111 9.99 -7.91 -2.71
N GLU A 112 9.20 -8.89 -3.11
CA GLU A 112 7.91 -8.65 -3.79
C GLU A 112 6.84 -8.35 -2.73
N PRO A 113 6.24 -7.14 -2.71
CA PRO A 113 5.20 -6.81 -1.73
C PRO A 113 3.84 -7.38 -2.17
N TYR A 114 3.09 -7.86 -1.20
CA TYR A 114 1.69 -8.26 -1.30
C TYR A 114 0.86 -7.44 -0.32
N TYR A 115 -0.47 -7.60 -0.31
CA TYR A 115 -1.31 -7.08 0.76
C TYR A 115 -2.27 -8.16 1.26
N TYR A 116 -2.84 -7.95 2.43
CA TYR A 116 -3.76 -8.91 3.03
C TYR A 116 -5.03 -8.21 3.52
N THR A 117 -6.18 -8.81 3.23
CA THR A 117 -7.46 -8.40 3.80
C THR A 117 -8.03 -9.58 4.57
N SER A 118 -8.48 -9.35 5.81
CA SER A 118 -9.08 -10.40 6.63
C SER A 118 -10.30 -11.03 5.92
N GLU A 119 -10.56 -12.30 6.15
CA GLU A 119 -11.70 -13.06 5.58
C GLU A 119 -13.04 -12.34 5.76
N SER A 120 -13.22 -11.67 6.90
CA SER A 120 -14.42 -10.88 7.21
C SER A 120 -14.41 -9.47 6.58
N GLY A 121 -13.32 -9.05 5.90
CA GLY A 121 -13.14 -7.71 5.38
C GLY A 121 -13.00 -6.61 6.44
N ARG A 122 -12.83 -6.97 7.72
CA ARG A 122 -12.83 -6.01 8.84
C ARG A 122 -11.54 -5.21 8.95
N TYR A 123 -10.43 -5.73 8.47
CA TYR A 123 -9.15 -5.04 8.48
C TYR A 123 -8.30 -5.46 7.27
N GLU A 124 -7.41 -4.58 6.90
CA GLU A 124 -6.43 -4.76 5.84
C GLU A 124 -5.03 -4.45 6.40
N ILE A 125 -4.03 -5.20 5.92
CA ILE A 125 -2.61 -4.92 6.13
C ILE A 125 -2.06 -4.37 4.82
N ALA A 126 -1.47 -3.19 4.89
CA ALA A 126 -1.01 -2.43 3.73
C ALA A 126 -0.03 -3.22 2.86
N PHE A 127 0.99 -3.84 3.50
CA PHE A 127 1.93 -4.71 2.81
C PHE A 127 2.23 -5.97 3.61
N MET A 128 2.48 -7.05 2.88
CA MET A 128 2.95 -8.34 3.39
C MET A 128 4.25 -8.68 2.66
N ILE A 129 5.32 -8.90 3.41
CA ILE A 129 6.64 -9.18 2.85
C ILE A 129 7.09 -10.54 3.33
N GLN A 130 7.62 -11.34 2.41
CA GLN A 130 8.28 -12.60 2.75
C GLN A 130 9.78 -12.38 2.78
N GLN A 131 10.39 -12.54 3.94
CA GLN A 131 11.83 -12.38 4.12
C GLN A 131 12.35 -13.40 5.12
N SER A 132 13.49 -13.99 4.84
CA SER A 132 14.20 -14.91 5.75
C SER A 132 13.34 -16.05 6.34
N GLY A 133 12.41 -16.59 5.52
CA GLY A 133 11.52 -17.67 5.97
C GLY A 133 10.34 -17.23 6.83
N SER A 134 10.11 -15.93 7.00
CA SER A 134 9.02 -15.36 7.77
C SER A 134 8.13 -14.46 6.93
N VAL A 135 6.88 -14.28 7.34
CA VAL A 135 5.93 -13.32 6.77
C VAL A 135 5.85 -12.11 7.69
N ILE A 136 6.23 -10.95 7.16
CA ILE A 136 6.28 -9.70 7.89
C ILE A 136 5.09 -8.82 7.47
N PRO A 137 4.08 -8.61 8.33
CA PRO A 137 3.04 -7.62 8.09
C PRO A 137 3.57 -6.21 8.31
N VAL A 138 3.27 -5.33 7.36
CA VAL A 138 3.70 -3.93 7.37
C VAL A 138 2.48 -3.02 7.29
N GLU A 139 2.29 -2.22 8.31
CA GLU A 139 1.26 -1.17 8.36
C GLU A 139 1.89 0.18 8.07
N VAL A 140 1.21 1.00 7.28
CA VAL A 140 1.67 2.35 6.92
C VAL A 140 0.79 3.40 7.57
N LYS A 141 1.39 4.39 8.22
CA LYS A 141 0.69 5.51 8.86
C LYS A 141 1.28 6.84 8.45
N ALA A 142 0.45 7.69 7.85
CA ALA A 142 0.83 9.02 7.40
C ALA A 142 0.97 10.05 8.53
N GLU A 143 0.57 9.71 9.75
CA GLU A 143 0.52 10.62 10.88
C GLU A 143 1.34 10.12 12.07
N ARG A 144 1.57 11.03 13.03
CA ARG A 144 2.24 10.69 14.30
C ARG A 144 1.35 9.91 15.26
N ASN A 145 0.03 10.06 15.16
CA ASN A 145 -0.91 9.29 15.99
C ASN A 145 -1.15 7.91 15.37
N VAL A 146 -0.46 6.92 15.90
CA VAL A 146 -0.27 5.62 15.25
C VAL A 146 -1.10 4.50 15.90
N HIS A 147 -2.40 4.64 15.95
CA HIS A 147 -3.25 3.52 16.32
C HIS A 147 -3.33 2.48 15.18
N ALA A 148 -2.57 1.41 15.31
CA ALA A 148 -2.50 0.33 14.32
C ALA A 148 -3.49 -0.81 14.68
N LYS A 149 -4.80 -0.54 14.65
CA LYS A 149 -5.84 -1.52 15.00
C LYS A 149 -5.81 -2.75 14.11
N SER A 150 -5.64 -2.56 12.80
CA SER A 150 -5.53 -3.64 11.81
C SER A 150 -4.35 -4.55 12.12
N LEU A 151 -3.18 -3.96 12.31
CA LEU A 151 -1.95 -4.68 12.62
C LEU A 151 -2.04 -5.42 13.95
N ARG A 152 -2.68 -4.82 14.98
CA ARG A 152 -2.91 -5.46 16.27
C ARG A 152 -3.84 -6.67 16.15
N ALA A 153 -4.92 -6.55 15.37
CA ALA A 153 -5.84 -7.63 15.10
C ALA A 153 -5.16 -8.79 14.37
N TYR A 154 -4.32 -8.46 13.39
CA TYR A 154 -3.49 -9.42 12.68
C TYR A 154 -2.52 -10.12 13.63
N TYR A 155 -1.75 -9.37 14.42
CA TYR A 155 -0.81 -9.91 15.40
C TYR A 155 -1.48 -10.89 16.37
N SER A 156 -2.64 -10.53 16.91
CA SER A 156 -3.38 -11.39 17.85
C SER A 156 -3.90 -12.68 17.22
N LYS A 157 -4.09 -12.72 15.88
CA LYS A 157 -4.58 -13.93 15.18
C LYS A 157 -3.44 -14.84 14.71
N TYR A 158 -2.34 -14.26 14.21
CA TYR A 158 -1.31 -15.01 13.50
C TYR A 158 0.03 -15.10 14.24
N HIS A 159 0.24 -14.30 15.28
CA HIS A 159 1.46 -14.26 16.10
C HIS A 159 2.77 -14.25 15.26
N PRO A 160 2.93 -13.32 14.29
CA PRO A 160 4.13 -13.27 13.49
C PRO A 160 5.35 -12.93 14.35
N GLU A 161 6.52 -13.44 13.95
CA GLU A 161 7.79 -13.18 14.64
C GLU A 161 8.16 -11.70 14.61
N LYS A 162 7.88 -11.02 13.49
CA LYS A 162 8.15 -9.60 13.28
C LYS A 162 6.91 -8.89 12.75
N THR A 163 6.66 -7.70 13.27
CA THR A 163 5.55 -6.83 12.86
C THR A 163 6.07 -5.42 12.71
N ILE A 164 5.88 -4.81 11.55
CA ILE A 164 6.43 -3.49 11.26
C ILE A 164 5.32 -2.47 11.10
N ARG A 165 5.54 -1.30 11.66
CA ARG A 165 4.76 -0.10 11.42
C ARG A 165 5.67 1.00 10.86
N LEU A 166 5.36 1.48 9.67
CA LEU A 166 6.03 2.62 9.05
C LEU A 166 5.27 3.89 9.37
N SER A 167 5.92 4.89 9.93
CA SER A 167 5.27 6.14 10.32
C SER A 167 6.21 7.35 10.31
N MET A 168 5.64 8.53 10.59
CA MET A 168 6.40 9.78 10.77
C MET A 168 7.12 9.86 12.12
N ASN A 169 6.99 8.87 13.00
CA ASN A 169 7.67 8.82 14.29
C ASN A 169 9.07 8.26 14.15
N ASP A 170 9.93 8.57 15.14
CA ASP A 170 11.26 8.00 15.26
C ASP A 170 11.22 6.47 15.44
N TYR A 171 12.37 5.83 15.22
CA TYR A 171 12.52 4.41 15.47
C TYR A 171 12.18 4.06 16.92
N ARG A 172 11.36 3.03 17.08
CA ARG A 172 10.98 2.50 18.36
C ARG A 172 10.61 1.04 18.26
N GLN A 173 11.11 0.23 19.17
CA GLN A 173 10.70 -1.15 19.33
C GLN A 173 9.80 -1.29 20.55
N ASP A 174 8.57 -1.68 20.30
CA ASP A 174 7.59 -2.08 21.31
C ASP A 174 7.54 -3.62 21.37
N GLU A 175 6.89 -4.21 22.38
CA GLU A 175 6.83 -5.66 22.58
C GLU A 175 6.33 -6.46 21.36
N TRP A 176 5.47 -5.90 20.55
CA TRP A 176 4.79 -6.60 19.44
C TRP A 176 4.92 -5.91 18.09
N VAL A 177 5.50 -4.72 18.04
CA VAL A 177 5.63 -3.93 16.81
C VAL A 177 6.90 -3.10 16.82
N GLU A 178 7.61 -3.13 15.72
CA GLU A 178 8.76 -2.27 15.44
C GLU A 178 8.27 -1.07 14.61
N ASN A 179 8.41 0.15 15.16
CA ASN A 179 8.12 1.37 14.43
C ASN A 179 9.37 1.84 13.72
N ILE A 180 9.30 1.93 12.41
CA ILE A 180 10.39 2.38 11.54
C ILE A 180 9.99 3.72 10.93
N PRO A 181 10.85 4.74 10.97
CA PRO A 181 10.62 6.00 10.28
C PRO A 181 10.45 5.78 8.77
N LEU A 182 9.52 6.50 8.14
CA LEU A 182 9.24 6.38 6.71
C LEU A 182 10.50 6.58 5.84
N PHE A 183 11.40 7.47 6.22
CA PHE A 183 12.64 7.73 5.47
C PHE A 183 13.64 6.57 5.53
N ALA A 184 13.47 5.63 6.45
CA ALA A 184 14.40 4.52 6.68
C ALA A 184 13.89 3.18 6.12
N VAL A 185 12.82 3.16 5.31
CA VAL A 185 12.22 1.92 4.76
C VAL A 185 13.28 1.03 4.13
N HIS A 186 14.10 1.58 3.23
CA HIS A 186 15.14 0.83 2.49
C HIS A 186 16.23 0.21 3.37
N ALA A 187 16.38 0.67 4.61
CA ALA A 187 17.41 0.11 5.51
C ALA A 187 16.94 -1.15 6.26
N PHE A 188 15.66 -1.51 6.16
CA PHE A 188 15.04 -2.59 6.92
C PHE A 188 14.51 -3.74 6.03
N PHE A 189 14.48 -3.56 4.74
CA PHE A 189 14.08 -4.52 3.72
C PHE A 189 15.17 -4.62 2.65
#